data_f4cd4dc2016713d010393a197194abfd
#
_entry.id   f4cd4dc2016713d010393a197194abfd
#
_cell.length_a   1.000
_cell.length_b   1.000
_cell.length_c   1.000
_cell.angle_alpha   90.00
_cell.angle_beta   90.00
_cell.angle_gamma   90.00
#
_symmetry.space_group_name_H-M   'P 1'
#
loop_
_entity.id
_entity.type
_entity.pdbx_description
1 polymer ?
#
loop_
_entity_poly.entity_id
_entity_poly.type
_entity_poly.pdbx_seq_one_letter_code
_entity_poly.pdbx_strand_id
1 'polypeptide(L)'
;MKCLKKGFALVLCLFLAIGLTGCGAGDEKADEIHIGYFNNVTHAQALLMKSEKSLEKRMGEDMKVTWTAFNAGPAEVEALFAGDIDIGYIGPVPAVSANVKSNGDVVILSSATKGGAVLIKRSDSGINSVAELAGKVVAIPQIGNTQHLDLLRLLQENGLKPVTEGGDVNVSAVANADVANMMGRGDIDAALVPEPWGSTLLEGGAELLLDYDKIYMQGQSDVAVVVVRKEFREKNPELVEKFLEEHKAVTDQINNDKENSLKKINAELKAATGKSLAESVITGAFQRIGVSTELNKESVMGYAQISKEQDFIKEVPKEEALFAK
;
A
#
# COMPACT_ATOMS: atom_id res chain seq x y z
N MET A 1 23.30 -76.34 22.33
CA MET A 1 23.83 -77.14 21.21
C MET A 1 23.91 -76.23 20.02
N LYS A 2 25.10 -75.86 19.75
CA LYS A 2 25.86 -76.08 18.49
C LYS A 2 25.25 -75.34 17.31
N CYS A 3 25.97 -74.25 16.97
CA CYS A 3 26.70 -74.03 15.69
C CYS A 3 25.84 -73.73 14.49
N LEU A 4 25.98 -72.56 13.87
CA LEU A 4 26.91 -72.43 12.76
C LEU A 4 27.25 -70.97 12.45
N LYS A 5 28.53 -70.70 12.48
CA LYS A 5 29.20 -69.48 12.01
C LYS A 5 29.36 -69.54 10.47
N LYS A 6 29.53 -68.38 9.91
CA LYS A 6 30.26 -68.06 8.70
C LYS A 6 29.44 -67.74 7.43
N GLY A 7 29.64 -66.50 7.02
CA GLY A 7 29.79 -66.20 5.60
C GLY A 7 28.81 -65.17 5.07
N PHE A 8 29.22 -63.90 5.11
CA PHE A 8 29.12 -63.00 3.98
C PHE A 8 29.74 -61.61 4.31
N ALA A 9 31.03 -61.58 4.28
CA ALA A 9 31.75 -60.34 4.07
C ALA A 9 32.16 -60.40 2.60
N LEU A 10 31.57 -59.56 1.75
CA LEU A 10 32.10 -59.07 0.49
C LEU A 10 30.98 -58.69 -0.48
N VAL A 11 30.26 -57.58 -0.24
CA VAL A 11 29.65 -56.74 -1.31
C VAL A 11 29.41 -55.38 -0.65
N LEU A 12 30.45 -54.64 -0.34
CA LEU A 12 30.37 -53.27 0.13
C LEU A 12 31.51 -52.47 -0.47
N CYS A 13 31.55 -52.34 -1.77
CA CYS A 13 32.46 -51.42 -2.45
C CYS A 13 32.07 -51.31 -3.94
N LEU A 14 30.90 -50.82 -4.29
CA LEU A 14 30.61 -50.34 -5.64
C LEU A 14 29.30 -49.52 -5.72
N PHE A 15 29.15 -48.50 -4.88
CA PHE A 15 28.11 -47.46 -5.09
C PHE A 15 28.55 -46.14 -4.48
N LEU A 16 29.73 -45.65 -4.81
CA LEU A 16 30.18 -44.32 -4.44
C LEU A 16 30.85 -43.63 -5.62
N ALA A 17 30.10 -43.45 -6.70
CA ALA A 17 30.52 -42.60 -7.80
C ALA A 17 29.36 -42.27 -8.73
N ILE A 18 28.22 -41.77 -8.23
CA ILE A 18 27.22 -41.10 -9.06
C ILE A 18 26.60 -40.02 -8.19
N GLY A 19 26.84 -38.74 -8.51
CA GLY A 19 26.03 -37.68 -7.98
C GLY A 19 26.76 -36.45 -7.45
N LEU A 20 27.81 -36.02 -8.13
CA LEU A 20 28.20 -34.61 -8.14
C LEU A 20 27.77 -34.02 -9.50
N THR A 21 26.48 -34.14 -9.82
CA THR A 21 25.86 -33.14 -10.67
C THR A 21 25.63 -31.94 -9.78
N GLY A 22 26.57 -31.00 -9.81
CA GLY A 22 26.33 -29.68 -9.28
C GLY A 22 25.03 -29.16 -9.89
N CYS A 23 24.02 -28.96 -9.06
CA CYS A 23 22.99 -28.00 -9.37
C CYS A 23 23.72 -26.68 -9.55
N GLY A 24 24.02 -26.33 -10.79
CA GLY A 24 24.16 -24.94 -11.16
C GLY A 24 22.83 -24.32 -10.77
N ALA A 25 22.83 -23.46 -9.78
CA ALA A 25 21.79 -22.48 -9.59
C ALA A 25 21.90 -21.58 -10.84
N GLY A 26 21.29 -22.02 -11.93
CA GLY A 26 20.92 -21.12 -13.00
C GLY A 26 19.94 -20.14 -12.34
N ASP A 27 20.17 -18.86 -12.53
CA ASP A 27 19.18 -17.82 -12.22
C ASP A 27 17.92 -18.13 -13.04
N GLU A 28 17.01 -18.95 -12.49
CA GLU A 28 15.70 -19.16 -13.09
C GLU A 28 15.00 -17.80 -13.01
N LYS A 29 14.82 -17.16 -14.18
CA LYS A 29 14.01 -15.97 -14.31
C LYS A 29 12.60 -16.32 -13.83
N ALA A 30 11.97 -15.40 -13.09
CA ALA A 30 10.60 -15.60 -12.64
C ALA A 30 9.67 -15.75 -13.86
N ASP A 31 8.78 -16.73 -13.81
CA ASP A 31 7.68 -16.93 -14.75
C ASP A 31 6.35 -16.31 -14.27
N GLU A 32 6.37 -15.80 -13.06
CA GLU A 32 5.25 -15.11 -12.40
C GLU A 32 5.72 -13.86 -11.66
N ILE A 33 4.87 -12.82 -11.66
CA ILE A 33 5.05 -11.59 -10.88
C ILE A 33 3.80 -11.33 -10.03
N HIS A 34 3.99 -11.06 -8.73
CA HIS A 34 2.92 -10.83 -7.77
C HIS A 34 2.84 -9.35 -7.41
N ILE A 35 1.69 -8.74 -7.70
CA ILE A 35 1.47 -7.30 -7.49
C ILE A 35 0.46 -7.08 -6.36
N GLY A 36 0.87 -6.32 -5.32
CA GLY A 36 -0.01 -5.83 -4.27
C GLY A 36 -0.66 -4.50 -4.63
N TYR A 37 -1.92 -4.29 -4.24
CA TYR A 37 -2.61 -3.01 -4.43
C TYR A 37 -3.82 -2.89 -3.49
N PHE A 38 -4.45 -1.69 -3.43
CA PHE A 38 -5.71 -1.48 -2.73
C PHE A 38 -6.83 -1.12 -3.71
N ASN A 39 -8.06 -1.46 -3.36
CA ASN A 39 -9.26 -1.05 -4.11
C ASN A 39 -9.62 0.42 -3.81
N ASN A 40 -8.64 1.31 -4.00
CA ASN A 40 -8.75 2.75 -3.80
C ASN A 40 -8.33 3.48 -5.09
N VAL A 41 -8.92 4.63 -5.38
CA VAL A 41 -8.48 5.44 -6.54
C VAL A 41 -7.08 6.04 -6.36
N THR A 42 -6.53 6.06 -5.14
CA THR A 42 -5.12 6.37 -4.89
C THR A 42 -4.16 5.33 -5.49
N HIS A 43 -4.68 4.15 -5.92
CA HIS A 43 -3.96 3.12 -6.66
C HIS A 43 -4.44 3.02 -8.12
N ALA A 44 -4.77 4.17 -8.71
CA ALA A 44 -5.39 4.28 -10.03
C ALA A 44 -4.63 3.55 -11.14
N GLN A 45 -3.28 3.59 -11.12
CA GLN A 45 -2.46 2.90 -12.10
C GLN A 45 -2.64 1.38 -12.04
N ALA A 46 -2.61 0.79 -10.84
CA ALA A 46 -2.84 -0.63 -10.65
C ALA A 46 -4.22 -1.06 -11.14
N LEU A 47 -5.25 -0.28 -10.80
CA LEU A 47 -6.63 -0.54 -11.22
C LEU A 47 -6.76 -0.45 -12.76
N LEU A 48 -6.12 0.54 -13.39
CA LEU A 48 -6.18 0.68 -14.85
C LEU A 48 -5.41 -0.42 -15.57
N MET A 49 -4.18 -0.75 -15.12
CA MET A 49 -3.42 -1.88 -15.67
C MET A 49 -4.21 -3.18 -15.63
N LYS A 50 -4.84 -3.45 -14.48
CA LYS A 50 -5.63 -4.66 -14.26
C LYS A 50 -6.87 -4.69 -15.13
N SER A 51 -7.60 -3.57 -15.24
CA SER A 51 -8.78 -3.43 -16.12
C SER A 51 -8.45 -3.68 -17.58
N GLU A 52 -7.30 -3.23 -18.06
CA GLU A 52 -6.86 -3.34 -19.46
C GLU A 52 -6.02 -4.57 -19.74
N LYS A 53 -5.55 -5.27 -18.69
CA LYS A 53 -4.53 -6.33 -18.76
C LYS A 53 -3.29 -5.83 -19.51
N SER A 54 -2.93 -4.56 -19.25
CA SER A 54 -1.86 -3.91 -20.01
C SER A 54 -0.48 -4.35 -19.53
N LEU A 55 -0.34 -4.65 -18.24
CA LEU A 55 0.90 -5.20 -17.70
C LEU A 55 1.16 -6.62 -18.24
N GLU A 56 0.15 -7.49 -18.29
CA GLU A 56 0.24 -8.83 -18.88
C GLU A 56 0.70 -8.78 -20.34
N LYS A 57 0.12 -7.84 -21.11
CA LYS A 57 0.52 -7.63 -22.51
C LYS A 57 1.97 -7.18 -22.65
N ARG A 58 2.44 -6.29 -21.74
CA ARG A 58 3.83 -5.80 -21.73
C ARG A 58 4.81 -6.88 -21.30
N MET A 59 4.44 -7.70 -20.32
CA MET A 59 5.28 -8.79 -19.84
C MET A 59 5.46 -9.91 -20.88
N GLY A 60 4.43 -10.21 -21.67
CA GLY A 60 4.40 -11.25 -22.67
C GLY A 60 3.58 -12.47 -22.24
N GLU A 61 3.25 -13.35 -23.21
CA GLU A 61 2.31 -14.47 -23.00
C GLU A 61 2.82 -15.53 -21.99
N ASP A 62 4.12 -15.66 -21.84
CA ASP A 62 4.77 -16.65 -20.95
C ASP A 62 4.85 -16.17 -19.50
N MET A 63 4.51 -14.90 -19.23
CA MET A 63 4.59 -14.31 -17.90
C MET A 63 3.21 -14.24 -17.24
N LYS A 64 3.06 -14.88 -16.09
CA LYS A 64 1.86 -14.76 -15.27
C LYS A 64 1.92 -13.53 -14.38
N VAL A 65 0.86 -12.70 -14.39
CA VAL A 65 0.72 -11.55 -13.49
C VAL A 65 -0.41 -11.84 -12.50
N THR A 66 -0.08 -11.88 -11.23
CA THR A 66 -1.04 -12.10 -10.14
C THR A 66 -1.24 -10.81 -9.35
N TRP A 67 -2.51 -10.42 -9.17
CA TRP A 67 -2.91 -9.21 -8.45
C TRP A 67 -3.56 -9.57 -7.11
N THR A 68 -3.02 -9.06 -6.00
CA THR A 68 -3.56 -9.28 -4.65
C THR A 68 -4.01 -7.96 -4.05
N ALA A 69 -5.31 -7.88 -3.69
CA ALA A 69 -5.88 -6.70 -3.06
C ALA A 69 -5.74 -6.73 -1.54
N PHE A 70 -5.31 -5.62 -0.96
CA PHE A 70 -5.20 -5.40 0.48
C PHE A 70 -6.15 -4.28 0.95
N ASN A 71 -6.51 -4.28 2.23
CA ASN A 71 -7.31 -3.21 2.83
C ASN A 71 -6.46 -2.01 3.24
N ALA A 72 -5.21 -2.25 3.67
CA ALA A 72 -4.27 -1.20 4.09
C ALA A 72 -2.82 -1.73 4.13
N GLY A 73 -1.86 -0.80 4.20
CA GLY A 73 -0.42 -1.07 4.04
C GLY A 73 0.19 -2.09 4.99
N PRO A 74 -0.07 -2.07 6.31
CA PRO A 74 0.54 -3.05 7.21
C PRO A 74 0.27 -4.51 6.82
N ALA A 75 -0.93 -4.83 6.28
CA ALA A 75 -1.22 -6.18 5.80
C ALA A 75 -0.43 -6.54 4.53
N GLU A 76 -0.20 -5.58 3.64
CA GLU A 76 0.64 -5.77 2.44
C GLU A 76 2.13 -5.92 2.81
N VAL A 77 2.62 -5.21 3.84
CA VAL A 77 3.99 -5.36 4.35
C VAL A 77 4.27 -6.79 4.80
N GLU A 78 3.34 -7.43 5.50
CA GLU A 78 3.48 -8.84 5.89
C GLU A 78 3.58 -9.76 4.67
N ALA A 79 2.80 -9.50 3.61
CA ALA A 79 2.86 -10.26 2.36
C ALA A 79 4.19 -10.04 1.60
N LEU A 80 4.74 -8.81 1.61
CA LEU A 80 6.07 -8.53 1.08
C LEU A 80 7.16 -9.30 1.84
N PHE A 81 7.07 -9.37 3.18
CA PHE A 81 8.03 -10.12 4.00
C PHE A 81 7.92 -11.63 3.81
N ALA A 82 6.71 -12.14 3.58
CA ALA A 82 6.48 -13.55 3.28
C ALA A 82 6.95 -13.95 1.87
N GLY A 83 7.18 -12.97 0.99
CA GLY A 83 7.50 -13.23 -0.43
C GLY A 83 6.27 -13.50 -1.29
N ASP A 84 5.06 -13.27 -0.77
CA ASP A 84 3.81 -13.45 -1.51
C ASP A 84 3.55 -12.30 -2.51
N ILE A 85 4.25 -11.18 -2.34
CA ILE A 85 4.20 -9.98 -3.19
C ILE A 85 5.62 -9.60 -3.59
N ASP A 86 5.84 -9.28 -4.85
CA ASP A 86 7.11 -8.83 -5.41
C ASP A 86 7.18 -7.31 -5.53
N ILE A 87 6.11 -6.71 -6.06
CA ILE A 87 5.92 -5.27 -6.22
C ILE A 87 4.60 -4.88 -5.58
N GLY A 88 4.54 -3.72 -4.92
CA GLY A 88 3.33 -3.27 -4.25
C GLY A 88 3.05 -1.79 -4.45
N TYR A 89 1.78 -1.44 -4.56
CA TYR A 89 1.28 -0.08 -4.43
C TYR A 89 0.84 0.12 -2.98
N ILE A 90 1.53 0.96 -2.24
CA ILE A 90 1.36 1.05 -0.78
C ILE A 90 1.50 2.50 -0.29
N GLY A 91 0.99 2.82 0.88
CA GLY A 91 1.22 4.12 1.50
C GLY A 91 2.69 4.35 1.90
N PRO A 92 3.18 5.61 1.92
CA PRO A 92 4.58 5.91 2.25
C PRO A 92 4.96 5.50 3.68
N VAL A 93 4.08 5.60 4.67
CA VAL A 93 4.39 5.21 6.06
C VAL A 93 4.64 3.71 6.19
N PRO A 94 3.76 2.81 5.73
CA PRO A 94 4.07 1.38 5.73
C PRO A 94 5.26 1.02 4.82
N ALA A 95 5.51 1.74 3.71
CA ALA A 95 6.70 1.54 2.87
C ALA A 95 8.00 1.84 3.64
N VAL A 96 8.06 2.96 4.35
CA VAL A 96 9.19 3.32 5.22
C VAL A 96 9.37 2.29 6.35
N SER A 97 8.27 1.88 6.99
CA SER A 97 8.31 0.86 8.04
C SER A 97 8.82 -0.48 7.52
N ALA A 98 8.39 -0.89 6.31
CA ALA A 98 8.87 -2.10 5.65
C ALA A 98 10.38 -2.03 5.37
N ASN A 99 10.87 -0.90 4.84
CA ASN A 99 12.29 -0.70 4.58
C ASN A 99 13.13 -0.86 5.85
N VAL A 100 12.75 -0.17 6.93
CA VAL A 100 13.50 -0.21 8.21
C VAL A 100 13.45 -1.60 8.85
N LYS A 101 12.28 -2.24 8.89
CA LYS A 101 12.12 -3.57 9.50
C LYS A 101 12.82 -4.68 8.72
N SER A 102 12.94 -4.53 7.41
CA SER A 102 13.63 -5.48 6.54
C SER A 102 15.12 -5.17 6.35
N ASN A 103 15.67 -4.17 7.04
CA ASN A 103 17.04 -3.69 6.84
C ASN A 103 17.35 -3.30 5.38
N GLY A 104 16.38 -2.71 4.69
CA GLY A 104 16.51 -2.24 3.31
C GLY A 104 16.15 -3.25 2.22
N ASP A 105 15.49 -4.37 2.56
CA ASP A 105 15.05 -5.36 1.56
C ASP A 105 13.77 -4.95 0.81
N VAL A 106 13.04 -3.98 1.32
CA VAL A 106 11.93 -3.33 0.60
C VAL A 106 12.34 -1.91 0.27
N VAL A 107 12.30 -1.53 -1.01
CA VAL A 107 12.70 -0.20 -1.48
C VAL A 107 11.60 0.45 -2.31
N ILE A 108 11.57 1.80 -2.30
CA ILE A 108 10.61 2.59 -3.07
C ILE A 108 11.17 2.85 -4.47
N LEU A 109 10.37 2.54 -5.50
CA LEU A 109 10.70 2.72 -6.91
C LEU A 109 10.18 4.04 -7.48
N SER A 110 8.93 4.40 -7.16
CA SER A 110 8.20 5.47 -7.83
C SER A 110 7.11 6.04 -6.94
N SER A 111 6.66 7.26 -7.22
CA SER A 111 5.34 7.72 -6.79
C SER A 111 4.24 6.98 -7.54
N ALA A 112 3.03 6.98 -7.00
CA ALA A 112 1.81 6.61 -7.70
C ALA A 112 0.81 7.78 -7.64
N THR A 113 0.47 8.24 -6.44
CA THR A 113 -0.48 9.35 -6.27
C THR A 113 -0.07 10.28 -5.12
N LYS A 114 -0.41 11.54 -5.28
CA LYS A 114 -0.24 12.60 -4.27
C LYS A 114 -1.60 13.08 -3.78
N GLY A 115 -1.67 13.57 -2.54
CA GLY A 115 -2.90 14.05 -1.92
C GLY A 115 -3.90 12.94 -1.60
N GLY A 116 -5.20 13.26 -1.60
CA GLY A 116 -6.29 12.27 -1.54
C GLY A 116 -6.56 11.66 -0.16
N ALA A 117 -5.93 12.11 0.91
CA ALA A 117 -6.38 11.83 2.28
C ALA A 117 -7.25 12.99 2.76
N VAL A 118 -8.39 12.70 3.38
CA VAL A 118 -9.34 13.71 3.88
C VAL A 118 -9.84 13.34 5.27
N LEU A 119 -10.05 14.34 6.12
CA LEU A 119 -10.71 14.16 7.41
C LEU A 119 -12.18 14.54 7.29
N ILE A 120 -13.04 13.54 7.40
CA ILE A 120 -14.49 13.63 7.29
C ILE A 120 -15.10 13.54 8.69
N LYS A 121 -16.15 14.29 8.94
CA LYS A 121 -16.95 14.24 10.18
C LYS A 121 -18.40 13.85 9.90
N ARG A 122 -19.04 13.24 10.88
CA ARG A 122 -20.49 13.05 10.87
C ARG A 122 -21.18 14.42 10.98
N SER A 123 -22.19 14.67 10.16
CA SER A 123 -22.84 16.00 10.04
C SER A 123 -23.45 16.51 11.35
N ASP A 124 -23.92 15.63 12.21
CA ASP A 124 -24.51 15.95 13.51
C ASP A 124 -23.54 15.82 14.70
N SER A 125 -22.22 15.63 14.43
CA SER A 125 -21.20 15.47 15.48
C SER A 125 -20.87 16.73 16.27
N GLY A 126 -21.23 17.90 15.72
CA GLY A 126 -20.90 19.22 16.28
C GLY A 126 -19.42 19.62 16.17
N ILE A 127 -18.59 18.81 15.48
CA ILE A 127 -17.15 19.05 15.30
C ILE A 127 -16.92 20.08 14.20
N ASN A 128 -16.14 21.13 14.46
CA ASN A 128 -15.80 22.19 13.50
C ASN A 128 -14.28 22.40 13.34
N SER A 129 -13.48 21.78 14.22
CA SER A 129 -12.02 21.85 14.17
C SER A 129 -11.38 20.57 14.71
N VAL A 130 -10.10 20.35 14.42
CA VAL A 130 -9.33 19.21 14.97
C VAL A 130 -9.30 19.25 16.51
N ALA A 131 -9.24 20.44 17.11
CA ALA A 131 -9.23 20.60 18.57
C ALA A 131 -10.52 20.05 19.24
N GLU A 132 -11.64 19.96 18.52
CA GLU A 132 -12.91 19.43 19.01
C GLU A 132 -13.04 17.91 18.86
N LEU A 133 -11.97 17.23 18.46
CA LEU A 133 -11.90 15.76 18.46
C LEU A 133 -11.69 15.15 19.85
N ALA A 134 -11.46 15.98 20.86
CA ALA A 134 -11.40 15.55 22.27
C ALA A 134 -12.69 14.80 22.66
N GLY A 135 -12.56 13.61 23.26
CA GLY A 135 -13.69 12.73 23.62
C GLY A 135 -14.42 12.07 22.45
N LYS A 136 -13.91 12.21 21.22
CA LYS A 136 -14.53 11.66 19.99
C LYS A 136 -13.88 10.36 19.55
N VAL A 137 -14.64 9.59 18.74
CA VAL A 137 -14.17 8.40 18.07
C VAL A 137 -13.78 8.76 16.63
N VAL A 138 -12.49 8.62 16.31
CA VAL A 138 -11.94 8.94 14.99
C VAL A 138 -11.43 7.66 14.33
N ALA A 139 -12.02 7.30 13.19
CA ALA A 139 -11.62 6.12 12.44
C ALA A 139 -10.42 6.40 11.54
N ILE A 140 -9.58 5.38 11.40
CA ILE A 140 -8.48 5.28 10.44
C ILE A 140 -8.53 3.89 9.79
N PRO A 141 -7.96 3.66 8.57
CA PRO A 141 -8.05 2.36 7.91
C PRO A 141 -7.37 1.22 8.69
N GLN A 142 -6.20 1.48 9.27
CA GLN A 142 -5.45 0.50 10.07
C GLN A 142 -4.37 1.21 10.90
N ILE A 143 -4.06 0.67 12.08
CA ILE A 143 -2.92 1.12 12.90
C ILE A 143 -1.62 0.94 12.11
N GLY A 144 -0.78 1.97 12.05
CA GLY A 144 0.50 1.94 11.33
C GLY A 144 0.42 2.27 9.84
N ASN A 145 -0.75 2.66 9.32
CA ASN A 145 -0.88 3.16 7.95
C ASN A 145 -0.62 4.69 7.88
N THR A 146 -0.61 5.24 6.66
CA THR A 146 -0.33 6.67 6.43
C THR A 146 -1.35 7.57 7.12
N GLN A 147 -2.66 7.27 7.01
CA GLN A 147 -3.73 8.06 7.65
C GLN A 147 -3.66 8.02 9.18
N HIS A 148 -3.16 6.91 9.75
CA HIS A 148 -2.93 6.87 11.21
C HIS A 148 -1.86 7.88 11.62
N LEU A 149 -0.73 7.90 10.93
CA LEU A 149 0.34 8.85 11.21
C LEU A 149 -0.08 10.31 10.99
N ASP A 150 -0.81 10.57 9.91
CA ASP A 150 -1.38 11.88 9.63
C ASP A 150 -2.32 12.34 10.75
N LEU A 151 -3.18 11.43 11.26
CA LEU A 151 -4.06 11.75 12.39
C LEU A 151 -3.27 12.05 13.67
N LEU A 152 -2.28 11.24 14.02
CA LEU A 152 -1.44 11.46 15.20
C LEU A 152 -0.74 12.82 15.15
N ARG A 153 -0.20 13.18 13.99
CA ARG A 153 0.41 14.51 13.77
C ARG A 153 -0.62 15.64 13.94
N LEU A 154 -1.79 15.52 13.31
CA LEU A 154 -2.86 16.53 13.44
C LEU A 154 -3.32 16.68 14.89
N LEU A 155 -3.45 15.57 15.63
CA LEU A 155 -3.79 15.62 17.05
C LEU A 155 -2.71 16.34 17.85
N GLN A 156 -1.45 15.97 17.67
CA GLN A 156 -0.31 16.58 18.35
C GLN A 156 -0.21 18.10 18.09
N GLU A 157 -0.38 18.53 16.84
CA GLU A 157 -0.38 19.96 16.46
C GLU A 157 -1.52 20.76 17.12
N ASN A 158 -2.60 20.08 17.53
CA ASN A 158 -3.74 20.69 18.23
C ASN A 158 -3.76 20.42 19.73
N GLY A 159 -2.65 19.92 20.30
CA GLY A 159 -2.51 19.65 21.74
C GLY A 159 -3.32 18.44 22.23
N LEU A 160 -3.74 17.57 21.32
CA LEU A 160 -4.50 16.34 21.61
C LEU A 160 -3.61 15.10 21.53
N LYS A 161 -4.06 14.00 22.14
CA LYS A 161 -3.43 12.68 22.07
C LYS A 161 -4.48 11.57 22.01
N PRO A 162 -4.12 10.42 21.46
CA PRO A 162 -4.94 9.22 21.55
C PRO A 162 -5.13 8.77 23.01
N VAL A 163 -6.23 8.07 23.28
CA VAL A 163 -6.48 7.43 24.59
C VAL A 163 -5.36 6.45 24.95
N THR A 164 -4.79 5.76 23.96
CA THR A 164 -3.66 4.83 24.13
C THR A 164 -2.37 5.50 24.64
N GLU A 165 -2.27 6.84 24.49
CA GLU A 165 -1.15 7.67 24.93
C GLU A 165 -1.53 8.59 26.12
N GLY A 166 -2.63 8.28 26.80
CA GLY A 166 -3.12 9.04 27.95
C GLY A 166 -3.88 10.32 27.60
N GLY A 167 -4.30 10.48 26.35
CA GLY A 167 -5.21 11.53 25.87
C GLY A 167 -6.67 11.11 25.92
N ASP A 168 -7.49 11.77 25.15
CA ASP A 168 -8.96 11.62 25.14
C ASP A 168 -9.57 11.37 23.74
N VAL A 169 -8.75 11.29 22.69
CA VAL A 169 -9.24 10.93 21.34
C VAL A 169 -9.19 9.40 21.16
N ASN A 170 -10.36 8.80 20.90
CA ASN A 170 -10.43 7.36 20.63
C ASN A 170 -10.12 7.08 19.15
N VAL A 171 -8.89 6.70 18.85
CA VAL A 171 -8.48 6.32 17.49
C VAL A 171 -8.83 4.85 17.23
N SER A 172 -9.72 4.61 16.27
CA SER A 172 -10.27 3.29 15.94
C SER A 172 -9.85 2.83 14.55
N ALA A 173 -9.28 1.62 14.46
CA ALA A 173 -8.98 0.99 13.16
C ALA A 173 -10.26 0.38 12.58
N VAL A 174 -10.72 0.88 11.45
CA VAL A 174 -11.94 0.47 10.77
C VAL A 174 -11.67 0.33 9.27
N ALA A 175 -12.01 -0.82 8.69
CA ALA A 175 -11.91 -1.01 7.25
C ALA A 175 -12.71 0.10 6.53
N ASN A 176 -12.14 0.70 5.51
CA ASN A 176 -12.76 1.85 4.81
C ASN A 176 -14.21 1.59 4.38
N ALA A 177 -14.51 0.36 3.94
CA ALA A 177 -15.85 -0.03 3.49
C ALA A 177 -16.92 -0.01 4.61
N ASP A 178 -16.50 -0.09 5.87
CA ASP A 178 -17.39 -0.16 7.04
C ASP A 178 -17.63 1.22 7.68
N VAL A 179 -16.78 2.21 7.37
CA VAL A 179 -16.83 3.54 7.99
C VAL A 179 -18.19 4.21 7.84
N ALA A 180 -18.78 4.17 6.62
CA ALA A 180 -20.09 4.79 6.35
C ALA A 180 -21.19 4.20 7.25
N ASN A 181 -21.21 2.88 7.40
CA ASN A 181 -22.20 2.20 8.24
C ASN A 181 -22.04 2.53 9.73
N MET A 182 -20.78 2.53 10.22
CA MET A 182 -20.48 2.84 11.63
C MET A 182 -20.75 4.32 11.94
N MET A 183 -20.39 5.22 11.03
CA MET A 183 -20.70 6.64 11.15
C MET A 183 -22.22 6.89 11.16
N GLY A 184 -22.98 6.20 10.29
CA GLY A 184 -24.45 6.30 10.25
C GLY A 184 -25.14 5.79 11.52
N ARG A 185 -24.53 4.88 12.29
CA ARG A 185 -25.03 4.43 13.61
C ARG A 185 -24.57 5.30 14.77
N GLY A 186 -23.66 6.25 14.52
CA GLY A 186 -23.06 7.08 15.57
C GLY A 186 -21.92 6.42 16.34
N ASP A 187 -21.40 5.27 15.85
CA ASP A 187 -20.25 4.58 16.46
C ASP A 187 -18.93 5.33 16.19
N ILE A 188 -18.90 6.18 15.14
CA ILE A 188 -17.76 6.98 14.70
C ILE A 188 -18.21 8.43 14.50
N ASP A 189 -17.44 9.38 15.04
CA ASP A 189 -17.70 10.82 14.94
C ASP A 189 -16.98 11.46 13.75
N ALA A 190 -15.75 10.99 13.44
CA ALA A 190 -14.93 11.44 12.32
C ALA A 190 -14.08 10.29 11.76
N ALA A 191 -13.56 10.47 10.55
CA ALA A 191 -12.69 9.48 9.91
C ALA A 191 -11.64 10.16 9.02
N LEU A 192 -10.38 9.78 9.17
CA LEU A 192 -9.31 10.14 8.24
C LEU A 192 -9.11 8.99 7.24
N VAL A 193 -9.57 9.20 6.02
CA VAL A 193 -9.66 8.15 5.00
C VAL A 193 -9.03 8.59 3.67
N PRO A 194 -8.54 7.65 2.86
CA PRO A 194 -8.12 7.97 1.48
C PRO A 194 -9.31 8.06 0.53
N GLU A 195 -9.13 8.69 -0.63
CA GLU A 195 -10.09 8.63 -1.72
C GLU A 195 -10.14 7.22 -2.36
N PRO A 196 -11.32 6.70 -2.76
CA PRO A 196 -12.59 7.41 -2.94
C PRO A 196 -13.49 7.42 -1.69
N TRP A 197 -13.00 6.94 -0.55
CA TRP A 197 -13.83 6.77 0.66
C TRP A 197 -14.28 8.11 1.23
N GLY A 198 -13.42 9.14 1.15
CA GLY A 198 -13.80 10.50 1.52
C GLY A 198 -14.99 11.00 0.70
N SER A 199 -14.89 10.95 -0.63
CA SER A 199 -15.98 11.33 -1.54
C SER A 199 -17.23 10.47 -1.35
N THR A 200 -17.09 9.18 -1.01
CA THR A 200 -18.21 8.29 -0.71
C THR A 200 -18.95 8.72 0.57
N LEU A 201 -18.22 9.09 1.62
CA LEU A 201 -18.81 9.59 2.87
C LEU A 201 -19.53 10.93 2.66
N LEU A 202 -18.94 11.83 1.87
CA LEU A 202 -19.55 13.13 1.51
C LEU A 202 -20.86 12.94 0.73
N GLU A 203 -20.88 12.03 -0.26
CA GLU A 203 -22.11 11.67 -0.99
C GLU A 203 -23.17 11.09 -0.05
N GLY A 204 -22.75 10.39 1.00
CA GLY A 204 -23.62 9.85 2.05
C GLY A 204 -24.11 10.87 3.08
N GLY A 205 -23.78 12.16 2.94
CA GLY A 205 -24.22 13.24 3.81
C GLY A 205 -23.32 13.55 5.00
N ALA A 206 -22.11 12.95 5.06
CA ALA A 206 -21.06 13.39 5.99
C ALA A 206 -20.47 14.73 5.52
N GLU A 207 -19.70 15.40 6.37
CA GLU A 207 -19.12 16.72 6.08
C GLU A 207 -17.59 16.69 6.12
N LEU A 208 -16.97 17.54 5.30
CA LEU A 208 -15.53 17.71 5.27
C LEU A 208 -15.09 18.53 6.50
N LEU A 209 -14.15 17.99 7.30
CA LEU A 209 -13.49 18.74 8.35
C LEU A 209 -12.17 19.32 7.85
N LEU A 210 -11.34 18.50 7.19
CA LEU A 210 -10.12 18.95 6.51
C LEU A 210 -10.03 18.32 5.12
N ASP A 211 -9.81 19.17 4.10
CA ASP A 211 -9.54 18.69 2.74
C ASP A 211 -8.07 18.23 2.61
N TYR A 212 -7.77 17.51 1.54
CA TYR A 212 -6.47 16.87 1.28
C TYR A 212 -5.27 17.84 1.36
N ASP A 213 -5.47 19.10 0.97
CA ASP A 213 -4.44 20.15 1.04
C ASP A 213 -4.12 20.62 2.46
N LYS A 214 -4.96 20.27 3.43
CA LYS A 214 -4.77 20.56 4.86
C LYS A 214 -4.23 19.36 5.66
N ILE A 215 -4.14 18.18 5.05
CA ILE A 215 -3.65 17.00 5.75
C ILE A 215 -2.13 17.04 5.89
N TYR A 216 -1.37 17.06 4.79
CA TYR A 216 0.09 17.14 4.85
C TYR A 216 0.68 17.81 3.60
N MET A 217 1.71 18.64 3.78
CA MET A 217 2.46 19.33 2.71
C MET A 217 1.58 19.93 1.61
N GLN A 218 0.46 20.54 1.99
CA GLN A 218 -0.48 21.20 1.08
C GLN A 218 -0.97 20.27 -0.06
N GLY A 219 -1.14 18.97 0.25
CA GLY A 219 -1.58 17.96 -0.70
C GLY A 219 -0.49 17.50 -1.70
N GLN A 220 0.75 17.91 -1.52
CA GLN A 220 1.89 17.51 -2.38
C GLN A 220 2.62 16.27 -1.87
N SER A 221 2.21 15.72 -0.72
CA SER A 221 2.76 14.48 -0.21
C SER A 221 2.29 13.28 -1.02
N ASP A 222 3.17 12.29 -1.21
CA ASP A 222 2.76 11.00 -1.75
C ASP A 222 1.80 10.33 -0.77
N VAL A 223 0.66 9.83 -1.28
CA VAL A 223 -0.31 9.02 -0.51
C VAL A 223 -0.20 7.56 -0.91
N ALA A 224 0.29 7.28 -2.11
CA ALA A 224 0.66 5.96 -2.58
C ALA A 224 1.99 6.02 -3.34
N VAL A 225 2.83 5.02 -3.08
CA VAL A 225 4.13 4.79 -3.73
C VAL A 225 4.19 3.36 -4.26
N VAL A 226 5.12 3.09 -5.16
CA VAL A 226 5.45 1.75 -5.63
C VAL A 226 6.67 1.26 -4.88
N VAL A 227 6.58 0.07 -4.28
CA VAL A 227 7.69 -0.62 -3.62
C VAL A 227 8.02 -1.92 -4.33
N VAL A 228 9.24 -2.41 -4.12
CA VAL A 228 9.70 -3.70 -4.63
C VAL A 228 10.55 -4.40 -3.57
N ARG A 229 10.50 -5.73 -3.53
CA ARG A 229 11.49 -6.53 -2.80
C ARG A 229 12.82 -6.46 -3.54
N LYS A 230 13.89 -6.13 -2.81
CA LYS A 230 15.23 -5.97 -3.36
C LYS A 230 15.72 -7.25 -4.05
N GLU A 231 15.50 -8.41 -3.44
CA GLU A 231 15.83 -9.70 -4.02
C GLU A 231 15.16 -9.93 -5.38
N PHE A 232 13.87 -9.62 -5.50
CA PHE A 232 13.14 -9.75 -6.76
C PHE A 232 13.72 -8.83 -7.83
N ARG A 233 13.97 -7.56 -7.48
CA ARG A 233 14.57 -6.56 -8.37
C ARG A 233 15.95 -6.97 -8.87
N GLU A 234 16.81 -7.51 -7.99
CA GLU A 234 18.16 -7.94 -8.35
C GLU A 234 18.16 -9.16 -9.26
N LYS A 235 17.24 -10.10 -9.05
CA LYS A 235 17.09 -11.30 -9.88
C LYS A 235 16.36 -11.03 -11.20
N ASN A 236 15.44 -10.06 -11.22
CA ASN A 236 14.54 -9.81 -12.34
C ASN A 236 14.53 -8.33 -12.77
N PRO A 237 15.67 -7.68 -13.04
CA PRO A 237 15.71 -6.26 -13.34
C PRO A 237 14.89 -5.87 -14.57
N GLU A 238 14.86 -6.73 -15.60
CA GLU A 238 14.08 -6.50 -16.83
C GLU A 238 12.56 -6.50 -16.57
N LEU A 239 12.07 -7.30 -15.60
CA LEU A 239 10.64 -7.32 -15.24
C LEU A 239 10.26 -6.06 -14.49
N VAL A 240 11.15 -5.60 -13.60
CA VAL A 240 10.93 -4.33 -12.86
C VAL A 240 10.95 -3.13 -13.82
N GLU A 241 11.84 -3.12 -14.80
CA GLU A 241 11.88 -2.08 -15.84
C GLU A 241 10.59 -2.05 -16.65
N LYS A 242 10.12 -3.20 -17.16
CA LYS A 242 8.85 -3.32 -17.88
C LYS A 242 7.66 -2.86 -17.03
N PHE A 243 7.66 -3.20 -15.73
CA PHE A 243 6.64 -2.73 -14.81
C PHE A 243 6.65 -1.19 -14.71
N LEU A 244 7.83 -0.57 -14.53
CA LEU A 244 7.95 0.89 -14.43
C LEU A 244 7.57 1.61 -15.73
N GLU A 245 7.90 1.03 -16.88
CA GLU A 245 7.45 1.53 -18.18
C GLU A 245 5.92 1.52 -18.29
N GLU A 246 5.28 0.40 -17.87
CA GLU A 246 3.82 0.32 -17.88
C GLU A 246 3.19 1.26 -16.87
N HIS A 247 3.76 1.34 -15.65
CA HIS A 247 3.34 2.30 -14.64
C HIS A 247 3.37 3.74 -15.16
N LYS A 248 4.42 4.11 -15.89
CA LYS A 248 4.51 5.41 -16.55
C LYS A 248 3.46 5.57 -17.65
N ALA A 249 3.30 4.58 -18.52
CA ALA A 249 2.36 4.64 -19.64
C ALA A 249 0.91 4.84 -19.17
N VAL A 250 0.48 4.09 -18.14
CA VAL A 250 -0.87 4.26 -17.58
C VAL A 250 -1.01 5.56 -16.77
N THR A 251 0.07 6.06 -16.15
CA THR A 251 0.08 7.41 -15.52
C THR A 251 -0.18 8.48 -16.59
N ASP A 252 0.54 8.42 -17.70
CA ASP A 252 0.37 9.35 -18.83
C ASP A 252 -1.05 9.22 -19.43
N GLN A 253 -1.59 7.99 -19.54
CA GLN A 253 -2.95 7.75 -20.02
C GLN A 253 -4.00 8.37 -19.10
N ILE A 254 -3.90 8.18 -17.77
CA ILE A 254 -4.84 8.77 -16.80
C ILE A 254 -4.83 10.31 -16.90
N ASN A 255 -3.65 10.90 -17.06
CA ASN A 255 -3.50 12.35 -17.13
C ASN A 255 -4.01 12.94 -18.44
N ASN A 256 -3.85 12.22 -19.56
CA ASN A 256 -4.21 12.72 -20.91
C ASN A 256 -5.64 12.34 -21.35
N ASP A 257 -6.18 11.22 -20.84
CA ASP A 257 -7.53 10.72 -21.16
C ASP A 257 -8.27 10.33 -19.85
N LYS A 258 -8.49 11.37 -19.03
CA LYS A 258 -9.04 11.23 -17.69
C LYS A 258 -10.41 10.54 -17.72
N GLU A 259 -11.34 11.01 -18.56
CA GLU A 259 -12.72 10.51 -18.60
C GLU A 259 -12.78 9.00 -18.88
N ASN A 260 -12.05 8.52 -19.89
CA ASN A 260 -12.03 7.12 -20.28
C ASN A 260 -11.33 6.25 -19.22
N SER A 261 -10.24 6.78 -18.65
CA SER A 261 -9.51 6.11 -17.57
C SER A 261 -10.38 5.93 -16.33
N LEU A 262 -11.14 6.96 -15.93
CA LEU A 262 -12.06 6.89 -14.79
C LEU A 262 -13.17 5.84 -15.01
N LYS A 263 -13.71 5.73 -16.21
CA LYS A 263 -14.72 4.69 -16.54
C LYS A 263 -14.14 3.28 -16.34
N LYS A 264 -12.91 3.03 -16.80
CA LYS A 264 -12.23 1.74 -16.69
C LYS A 264 -11.86 1.42 -15.23
N ILE A 265 -11.30 2.40 -14.50
CA ILE A 265 -11.00 2.27 -13.07
C ILE A 265 -12.26 1.95 -12.27
N ASN A 266 -13.38 2.64 -12.54
CA ASN A 266 -14.65 2.38 -11.86
C ASN A 266 -15.23 0.99 -12.20
N ALA A 267 -15.04 0.53 -13.43
CA ALA A 267 -15.42 -0.82 -13.83
C ALA A 267 -14.60 -1.89 -13.09
N GLU A 268 -13.30 -1.66 -12.89
CA GLU A 268 -12.43 -2.56 -12.12
C GLU A 268 -12.81 -2.55 -10.62
N LEU A 269 -13.07 -1.38 -10.04
CA LEU A 269 -13.56 -1.28 -8.67
C LEU A 269 -14.89 -2.03 -8.49
N LYS A 270 -15.80 -1.93 -9.46
CA LYS A 270 -17.04 -2.70 -9.46
C LYS A 270 -16.79 -4.21 -9.50
N ALA A 271 -15.87 -4.66 -10.36
CA ALA A 271 -15.51 -6.08 -10.45
C ALA A 271 -14.92 -6.60 -9.14
N ALA A 272 -14.07 -5.81 -8.49
CA ALA A 272 -13.39 -6.17 -7.25
C ALA A 272 -14.29 -6.09 -6.00
N THR A 273 -15.23 -5.13 -5.92
CA THR A 273 -16.00 -4.83 -4.71
C THR A 273 -17.50 -5.13 -4.83
N GLY A 274 -17.96 -5.46 -6.04
CA GLY A 274 -19.40 -5.65 -6.34
C GLY A 274 -20.19 -4.35 -6.53
N LYS A 275 -19.58 -3.17 -6.30
CA LYS A 275 -20.25 -1.85 -6.39
C LYS A 275 -19.44 -0.89 -7.24
N SER A 276 -20.08 -0.21 -8.20
CA SER A 276 -19.49 0.95 -8.88
C SER A 276 -19.68 2.21 -8.04
N LEU A 277 -18.73 3.11 -8.11
CA LEU A 277 -18.87 4.44 -7.56
C LEU A 277 -19.83 5.27 -8.43
N ALA A 278 -20.61 6.16 -7.81
CA ALA A 278 -21.34 7.20 -8.54
C ALA A 278 -20.35 8.10 -9.29
N GLU A 279 -20.79 8.71 -10.39
CA GLU A 279 -19.95 9.60 -11.19
C GLU A 279 -19.47 10.81 -10.38
N SER A 280 -20.33 11.37 -9.51
CA SER A 280 -20.00 12.43 -8.55
C SER A 280 -18.85 12.01 -7.62
N VAL A 281 -18.88 10.78 -7.09
CA VAL A 281 -17.90 10.24 -6.15
C VAL A 281 -16.54 10.07 -6.83
N ILE A 282 -16.48 9.38 -7.99
CA ILE A 282 -15.20 9.16 -8.65
C ILE A 282 -14.60 10.45 -9.19
N THR A 283 -15.41 11.36 -9.70
CA THR A 283 -14.96 12.68 -10.19
C THR A 283 -14.44 13.54 -9.03
N GLY A 284 -15.16 13.58 -7.91
CA GLY A 284 -14.75 14.29 -6.69
C GLY A 284 -13.44 13.75 -6.12
N ALA A 285 -13.30 12.43 -6.07
CA ALA A 285 -12.07 11.78 -5.64
C ALA A 285 -10.86 12.18 -6.50
N PHE A 286 -11.02 12.20 -7.82
CA PHE A 286 -9.95 12.59 -8.75
C PHE A 286 -9.69 14.11 -8.83
N GLN A 287 -10.48 14.93 -8.14
CA GLN A 287 -10.15 16.35 -7.90
C GLN A 287 -9.16 16.53 -6.75
N ARG A 288 -9.07 15.54 -5.85
CA ARG A 288 -8.22 15.55 -4.65
C ARG A 288 -6.93 14.77 -4.78
N ILE A 289 -6.74 14.00 -5.86
CA ILE A 289 -5.52 13.24 -6.13
C ILE A 289 -4.78 13.76 -7.34
N GLY A 290 -3.45 13.71 -7.29
CA GLY A 290 -2.55 13.89 -8.43
C GLY A 290 -1.87 12.56 -8.77
N VAL A 291 -2.07 12.06 -10.00
CA VAL A 291 -1.43 10.81 -10.47
C VAL A 291 -0.06 11.16 -11.06
N SER A 292 1.01 10.54 -10.54
CA SER A 292 2.39 10.91 -10.89
C SER A 292 3.35 9.73 -10.69
N THR A 293 4.40 9.65 -11.52
CA THR A 293 5.56 8.78 -11.27
C THR A 293 6.69 9.50 -10.53
N GLU A 294 6.58 10.82 -10.40
CA GLU A 294 7.59 11.66 -9.78
C GLU A 294 7.46 11.63 -8.25
N LEU A 295 8.42 10.96 -7.59
CA LEU A 295 8.44 10.78 -6.15
C LEU A 295 8.81 12.09 -5.44
N ASN A 296 7.99 12.49 -4.47
CA ASN A 296 8.33 13.56 -3.54
C ASN A 296 9.16 12.98 -2.37
N LYS A 297 10.47 12.88 -2.57
CA LYS A 297 11.38 12.33 -1.56
C LYS A 297 11.33 13.09 -0.24
N GLU A 298 11.13 14.42 -0.27
CA GLU A 298 11.00 15.24 0.93
C GLU A 298 9.77 14.79 1.75
N SER A 299 8.64 14.53 1.10
CA SER A 299 7.43 14.04 1.80
C SER A 299 7.64 12.67 2.43
N VAL A 300 8.29 11.75 1.72
CA VAL A 300 8.56 10.41 2.23
C VAL A 300 9.55 10.44 3.40
N MET A 301 10.61 11.25 3.31
CA MET A 301 11.57 11.43 4.41
C MET A 301 10.93 12.15 5.60
N GLY A 302 10.00 13.09 5.35
CA GLY A 302 9.18 13.70 6.38
C GLY A 302 8.32 12.68 7.12
N TYR A 303 7.66 11.78 6.40
CA TYR A 303 6.95 10.65 7.02
C TYR A 303 7.88 9.72 7.80
N ALA A 304 9.10 9.48 7.33
CA ALA A 304 10.09 8.70 8.09
C ALA A 304 10.46 9.38 9.41
N GLN A 305 10.65 10.70 9.39
CA GLN A 305 10.94 11.47 10.60
C GLN A 305 9.77 11.41 11.59
N ILE A 306 8.54 11.67 11.14
CA ILE A 306 7.34 11.60 11.97
C ILE A 306 7.13 10.16 12.48
N SER A 307 7.36 9.13 11.65
CA SER A 307 7.27 7.72 12.07
C SER A 307 8.23 7.38 13.21
N LYS A 308 9.42 7.97 13.22
CA LYS A 308 10.37 7.82 14.34
C LYS A 308 9.88 8.54 15.59
N GLU A 309 9.37 9.77 15.45
CA GLU A 309 8.84 10.56 16.57
C GLU A 309 7.63 9.91 17.23
N GLN A 310 6.85 9.13 16.46
CA GLN A 310 5.67 8.38 16.92
C GLN A 310 5.99 6.91 17.23
N ASP A 311 7.26 6.53 17.36
CA ASP A 311 7.73 5.18 17.69
C ASP A 311 7.29 4.06 16.72
N PHE A 312 6.92 4.40 15.47
CA PHE A 312 6.60 3.40 14.44
C PHE A 312 7.85 2.72 13.87
N ILE A 313 8.97 3.46 13.87
CA ILE A 313 10.29 2.98 13.47
C ILE A 313 11.36 3.41 14.48
N LYS A 314 12.42 2.63 14.60
CA LYS A 314 13.51 2.91 15.55
C LYS A 314 14.46 3.99 15.07
N GLU A 315 14.66 4.11 13.76
CA GLU A 315 15.57 5.04 13.12
C GLU A 315 15.04 5.51 11.78
N VAL A 316 15.41 6.71 11.36
CA VAL A 316 15.11 7.23 10.03
C VAL A 316 16.06 6.56 9.03
N PRO A 317 15.56 5.90 7.98
CA PRO A 317 16.42 5.26 7.00
C PRO A 317 17.21 6.31 6.20
N LYS A 318 18.38 5.92 5.68
CA LYS A 318 19.10 6.77 4.72
C LYS A 318 18.37 6.74 3.37
N GLU A 319 18.41 7.86 2.64
CA GLU A 319 17.78 7.93 1.32
C GLU A 319 18.27 6.84 0.36
N GLU A 320 19.57 6.54 0.36
CA GLU A 320 20.17 5.53 -0.51
C GLU A 320 19.72 4.09 -0.19
N ALA A 321 19.23 3.87 1.03
CA ALA A 321 18.67 2.59 1.46
C ALA A 321 17.17 2.49 1.22
N LEU A 322 16.46 3.63 1.23
CA LEU A 322 15.01 3.70 1.08
C LEU A 322 14.57 3.77 -0.38
N PHE A 323 15.30 4.55 -1.19
CA PHE A 323 14.94 4.76 -2.60
C PHE A 323 15.83 3.91 -3.51
N ALA A 324 15.21 3.23 -4.46
CA ALA A 324 15.92 2.54 -5.52
C ALA A 324 16.69 3.56 -6.41
N LYS A 325 17.91 3.18 -6.80
CA LYS A 325 18.70 3.95 -7.76
C LYS A 325 18.28 3.59 -9.17
#